data_326345c8fa570c4d0170150e3b710644
#
_entry.id   326345c8fa570c4d0170150e3b710644
#
_cell.length_a   1.000
_cell.length_b   1.000
_cell.length_c   1.000
_cell.angle_alpha   90.00
_cell.angle_beta   90.00
_cell.angle_gamma   90.00
#
_symmetry.space_group_name_H-M   'P 1'
#
loop_
_entity.id
_entity.type
_entity.pdbx_description
1 polymer ?
#
loop_
_entity_poly.entity_id
_entity_poly.type
_entity_poly.pdbx_seq_one_letter_code
_entity_poly.pdbx_strand_id
1 'polypeptide(L)'
;MGKVCKKSWIAAIFLGVMLFAAGFAFQASTVDAQAATTGFRTVKGKTYYYKNGKKVKGWLTLNRKKYFLNTRTGVLLKGWQRSSRGPKRYFNKKNGVMYTGMKKIGGKYYYFDIKTGYTKSGFVRSANGAVVRYFQPSNYTMAKGWLKNAKGQKWYFASDGKMYMGLKKIGKYYYYFNPSTGIAASGYVNTGNET
;
A
#
# COMPACT_ATOMS: atom_id res chain seq x y z
N MET A 1 -16.32 -60.19 25.98
CA MET A 1 -16.30 -59.67 27.35
C MET A 1 -16.01 -58.18 27.33
N GLY A 2 -17.05 -57.39 27.39
CA GLY A 2 -16.98 -55.94 27.35
C GLY A 2 -17.53 -55.40 28.67
N LYS A 3 -16.87 -54.41 29.26
CA LYS A 3 -17.42 -53.69 30.41
C LYS A 3 -17.75 -52.25 30.00
N VAL A 4 -19.05 -51.97 30.09
CA VAL A 4 -19.67 -50.65 29.93
C VAL A 4 -19.52 -49.89 31.24
N CYS A 5 -18.99 -48.67 31.21
CA CYS A 5 -18.95 -47.79 32.38
C CYS A 5 -20.11 -46.79 32.31
N LYS A 6 -21.03 -46.88 33.27
CA LYS A 6 -22.22 -46.03 33.41
C LYS A 6 -21.85 -44.68 34.02
N LYS A 7 -22.32 -43.61 33.40
CA LYS A 7 -22.32 -42.26 34.01
C LYS A 7 -23.42 -42.18 35.08
N SER A 8 -23.03 -41.79 36.27
CA SER A 8 -23.94 -41.48 37.36
C SER A 8 -24.36 -40.04 37.34
N TRP A 9 -25.66 -39.80 37.30
CA TRP A 9 -26.30 -38.51 37.51
C TRP A 9 -26.67 -38.39 38.97
N ILE A 10 -26.16 -37.37 39.67
CA ILE A 10 -26.64 -37.00 41.01
C ILE A 10 -27.43 -35.70 40.85
N ALA A 11 -28.74 -35.80 40.95
CA ALA A 11 -29.64 -34.68 41.12
C ALA A 11 -29.72 -34.40 42.65
N ALA A 12 -29.34 -33.23 43.08
CA ALA A 12 -29.61 -32.74 44.43
C ALA A 12 -30.71 -31.67 44.36
N ILE A 13 -31.88 -32.08 44.88
CA ILE A 13 -33.02 -31.18 45.17
C ILE A 13 -32.74 -30.54 46.53
N PHE A 14 -32.70 -29.23 46.60
CA PHE A 14 -32.86 -28.50 47.86
C PHE A 14 -34.09 -27.58 47.79
N LEU A 15 -34.97 -27.91 48.70
CA LEU A 15 -36.25 -27.20 48.95
C LEU A 15 -36.00 -25.97 49.86
N GLY A 16 -36.58 -24.88 49.47
CA GLY A 16 -37.00 -23.68 50.07
C GLY A 16 -36.56 -23.20 51.45
N VAL A 17 -36.23 -21.90 51.46
CA VAL A 17 -36.75 -20.98 52.51
C VAL A 17 -36.85 -19.60 51.84
N MET A 18 -38.10 -19.07 51.80
CA MET A 18 -38.35 -17.66 51.49
C MET A 18 -37.91 -16.80 52.68
N LEU A 19 -37.03 -15.83 52.38
CA LEU A 19 -36.89 -14.66 53.23
C LEU A 19 -36.89 -13.43 52.32
N PHE A 20 -37.99 -12.63 52.43
CA PHE A 20 -38.11 -11.30 51.89
C PHE A 20 -37.08 -10.40 52.56
N ALA A 21 -36.11 -9.88 51.77
CA ALA A 21 -35.34 -8.72 52.16
C ALA A 21 -35.21 -7.84 50.91
N ALA A 22 -35.63 -6.59 51.15
CA ALA A 22 -35.75 -5.54 50.14
C ALA A 22 -34.46 -5.31 49.32
N GLY A 23 -34.69 -5.15 48.08
CA GLY A 23 -33.92 -4.63 46.99
C GLY A 23 -32.60 -3.91 47.24
N PHE A 24 -31.60 -4.48 46.62
CA PHE A 24 -30.63 -3.72 45.80
C PHE A 24 -30.27 -4.71 44.67
N ALA A 25 -30.91 -4.52 43.53
CA ALA A 25 -30.43 -5.13 42.29
C ALA A 25 -29.07 -4.51 42.01
N PHE A 26 -28.03 -5.20 42.46
CA PHE A 26 -26.67 -5.01 41.93
C PHE A 26 -26.74 -5.51 40.51
N GLN A 27 -27.06 -4.63 39.56
CA GLN A 27 -26.78 -4.89 38.15
C GLN A 27 -25.27 -5.02 38.06
N ALA A 28 -24.79 -6.23 38.16
CA ALA A 28 -23.49 -6.57 37.65
C ALA A 28 -23.53 -6.24 36.16
N SER A 29 -23.08 -5.02 35.84
CA SER A 29 -22.67 -4.71 34.48
C SER A 29 -21.68 -5.80 34.12
N THR A 30 -22.10 -6.77 33.29
CA THR A 30 -21.22 -7.64 32.58
C THR A 30 -20.37 -6.73 31.73
N VAL A 31 -19.26 -6.26 32.31
CA VAL A 31 -18.13 -5.77 31.51
C VAL A 31 -17.76 -7.01 30.73
N ASP A 32 -18.21 -7.06 29.47
CA ASP A 32 -17.70 -8.02 28.51
C ASP A 32 -16.17 -7.93 28.64
N ALA A 33 -15.60 -8.90 29.34
CA ALA A 33 -14.17 -9.14 29.36
C ALA A 33 -13.80 -9.64 27.97
N GLN A 34 -13.94 -8.73 27.01
CA GLN A 34 -13.50 -8.95 25.65
C GLN A 34 -11.99 -9.13 25.76
N ALA A 35 -11.55 -10.40 25.81
CA ALA A 35 -10.17 -10.79 25.89
C ALA A 35 -9.32 -9.81 25.08
N ALA A 36 -8.29 -9.26 25.72
CA ALA A 36 -7.43 -8.22 25.16
C ALA A 36 -6.77 -8.69 23.85
N THR A 37 -7.53 -8.72 22.77
CA THR A 37 -7.10 -9.27 21.49
C THR A 37 -6.31 -8.24 20.71
N THR A 38 -5.19 -8.70 20.18
CA THR A 38 -4.35 -7.94 19.26
C THR A 38 -4.71 -8.32 17.81
N GLY A 39 -4.94 -7.33 16.93
CA GLY A 39 -5.23 -7.59 15.53
C GLY A 39 -6.16 -6.58 14.86
N PHE A 40 -6.36 -6.77 13.56
CA PHE A 40 -7.34 -6.00 12.80
C PHE A 40 -8.77 -6.46 13.09
N ARG A 41 -9.67 -5.49 13.28
CA ARG A 41 -11.12 -5.73 13.44
C ARG A 41 -11.90 -4.72 12.61
N THR A 42 -13.00 -5.19 12.00
CA THR A 42 -13.93 -4.33 11.28
C THR A 42 -15.20 -4.17 12.09
N VAL A 43 -15.52 -2.91 12.43
CA VAL A 43 -16.70 -2.53 13.19
C VAL A 43 -17.47 -1.50 12.37
N LYS A 44 -18.74 -1.76 12.08
CA LYS A 44 -19.61 -0.86 11.27
C LYS A 44 -18.92 -0.41 9.97
N GLY A 45 -18.31 -1.38 9.21
CA GLY A 45 -17.64 -1.12 7.94
C GLY A 45 -16.27 -0.43 8.02
N LYS A 46 -15.80 -0.04 9.20
CA LYS A 46 -14.51 0.62 9.42
C LYS A 46 -13.53 -0.35 10.05
N THR A 47 -12.33 -0.46 9.50
CA THR A 47 -11.27 -1.35 10.01
C THR A 47 -10.37 -0.59 10.98
N TYR A 48 -10.08 -1.19 12.11
CA TYR A 48 -9.19 -0.71 13.18
C TYR A 48 -8.14 -1.76 13.48
N TYR A 49 -7.06 -1.37 14.12
CA TYR A 49 -6.10 -2.29 14.73
C TYR A 49 -6.09 -2.10 16.23
N TYR A 50 -6.16 -3.20 16.96
CA TYR A 50 -6.08 -3.21 18.42
C TYR A 50 -4.78 -3.87 18.85
N LYS A 51 -4.17 -3.37 19.90
CA LYS A 51 -3.04 -4.00 20.59
C LYS A 51 -3.41 -4.08 22.07
N ASN A 52 -3.47 -5.31 22.61
CA ASN A 52 -3.90 -5.56 23.97
C ASN A 52 -5.22 -4.86 24.33
N GLY A 53 -6.23 -5.00 23.48
CA GLY A 53 -7.54 -4.37 23.61
C GLY A 53 -7.61 -2.88 23.36
N LYS A 54 -6.48 -2.16 23.23
CA LYS A 54 -6.43 -0.71 22.99
C LYS A 54 -6.33 -0.41 21.49
N LYS A 55 -7.11 0.54 21.01
CA LYS A 55 -7.11 0.98 19.60
C LYS A 55 -5.82 1.74 19.29
N VAL A 56 -5.09 1.26 18.27
CA VAL A 56 -3.87 1.89 17.77
C VAL A 56 -4.23 3.04 16.82
N LYS A 57 -3.45 4.11 16.84
CA LYS A 57 -3.54 5.29 15.97
C LYS A 57 -2.17 5.60 15.37
N GLY A 58 -2.15 6.26 14.20
CA GLY A 58 -0.91 6.63 13.52
C GLY A 58 -0.27 5.47 12.76
N TRP A 59 1.05 5.48 12.68
CA TRP A 59 1.81 4.45 11.95
C TRP A 59 1.83 3.11 12.68
N LEU A 60 1.63 2.05 11.89
CA LEU A 60 1.72 0.67 12.36
C LEU A 60 2.58 -0.13 11.37
N THR A 61 3.58 -0.85 11.91
CA THR A 61 4.39 -1.78 11.14
C THR A 61 4.14 -3.20 11.64
N LEU A 62 3.70 -4.08 10.76
CA LEU A 62 3.49 -5.51 11.03
C LEU A 62 4.11 -6.33 9.90
N ASN A 63 4.97 -7.28 10.24
CA ASN A 63 5.61 -8.19 9.27
C ASN A 63 6.20 -7.43 8.07
N ARG A 64 7.00 -6.39 8.34
CA ARG A 64 7.62 -5.47 7.35
C ARG A 64 6.63 -4.69 6.47
N LYS A 65 5.32 -4.76 6.74
CA LYS A 65 4.28 -3.98 6.04
C LYS A 65 3.91 -2.77 6.87
N LYS A 66 3.82 -1.61 6.23
CA LYS A 66 3.43 -0.35 6.89
C LYS A 66 1.96 -0.06 6.62
N TYR A 67 1.26 0.39 7.66
CA TYR A 67 -0.13 0.81 7.65
C TYR A 67 -0.24 2.17 8.32
N PHE A 68 -1.32 2.89 8.07
CA PHE A 68 -1.60 4.11 8.79
C PHE A 68 -3.05 4.12 9.29
N LEU A 69 -3.21 4.29 10.60
CA LEU A 69 -4.49 4.46 11.26
C LEU A 69 -4.71 5.95 11.51
N ASN A 70 -5.87 6.45 11.12
CA ASN A 70 -6.21 7.86 11.32
C ASN A 70 -5.92 8.27 12.77
N THR A 71 -5.20 9.37 12.97
CA THR A 71 -4.70 9.78 14.29
C THR A 71 -5.84 10.21 15.24
N ARG A 72 -6.96 10.66 14.71
CA ARG A 72 -8.13 11.03 15.50
C ARG A 72 -9.03 9.83 15.78
N THR A 73 -9.40 9.07 14.74
CA THR A 73 -10.42 8.01 14.81
C THR A 73 -9.88 6.60 14.96
N GLY A 74 -8.61 6.35 14.61
CA GLY A 74 -7.99 5.02 14.55
C GLY A 74 -8.43 4.18 13.35
N VAL A 75 -9.18 4.73 12.39
CA VAL A 75 -9.63 4.01 11.19
C VAL A 75 -8.44 3.75 10.26
N LEU A 76 -8.30 2.52 9.77
CA LEU A 76 -7.28 2.14 8.79
C LEU A 76 -7.47 2.91 7.48
N LEU A 77 -6.44 3.63 7.04
CA LEU A 77 -6.47 4.34 5.77
C LEU A 77 -6.35 3.38 4.59
N LYS A 78 -7.14 3.61 3.56
CA LYS A 78 -7.17 2.86 2.30
C LYS A 78 -7.27 3.82 1.12
N GLY A 79 -6.73 3.41 -0.05
CA GLY A 79 -6.75 4.24 -1.26
C GLY A 79 -5.74 5.40 -1.23
N TRP A 80 -6.00 6.39 -2.07
CA TRP A 80 -5.18 7.59 -2.18
C TRP A 80 -5.31 8.47 -0.94
N GLN A 81 -4.16 8.83 -0.37
CA GLN A 81 -4.06 9.84 0.69
C GLN A 81 -3.36 11.06 0.09
N ARG A 82 -4.10 12.17 0.01
CA ARG A 82 -3.59 13.42 -0.53
C ARG A 82 -2.88 14.20 0.58
N SER A 83 -1.67 14.72 0.29
CA SER A 83 -1.25 15.95 0.93
C SER A 83 -1.96 17.12 0.22
N SER A 84 -2.16 18.24 0.87
CA SER A 84 -2.82 19.42 0.31
C SER A 84 -2.11 19.91 -0.98
N ARG A 85 -0.81 19.72 -1.07
CA ARG A 85 0.02 20.04 -2.23
C ARG A 85 1.17 19.02 -2.33
N GLY A 86 1.36 18.39 -3.52
CA GLY A 86 2.53 17.58 -3.81
C GLY A 86 2.35 16.05 -3.73
N PRO A 87 3.40 15.32 -3.34
CA PRO A 87 3.43 13.86 -3.39
C PRO A 87 2.34 13.20 -2.56
N LYS A 88 1.83 12.07 -3.02
CA LYS A 88 0.70 11.34 -2.43
C LYS A 88 1.15 9.97 -1.97
N ARG A 89 0.49 9.39 -0.97
CA ARG A 89 0.61 7.98 -0.61
C ARG A 89 -0.59 7.19 -1.11
N TYR A 90 -0.40 5.90 -1.30
CA TYR A 90 -1.49 4.99 -1.59
C TYR A 90 -1.44 3.79 -0.66
N PHE A 91 -2.56 3.50 -0.04
CA PHE A 91 -2.75 2.30 0.76
C PHE A 91 -3.65 1.34 0.01
N ASN A 92 -3.26 0.08 -0.08
CA ASN A 92 -4.02 -0.93 -0.79
C ASN A 92 -5.49 -0.93 -0.33
N LYS A 93 -6.44 -0.86 -1.28
CA LYS A 93 -7.87 -0.78 -0.97
C LYS A 93 -8.38 -2.01 -0.20
N LYS A 94 -7.81 -3.19 -0.47
CA LYS A 94 -8.24 -4.45 0.16
C LYS A 94 -7.73 -4.55 1.60
N ASN A 95 -6.42 -4.36 1.81
CA ASN A 95 -5.76 -4.69 3.09
C ASN A 95 -5.09 -3.51 3.80
N GLY A 96 -5.09 -2.30 3.23
CA GLY A 96 -4.51 -1.11 3.86
C GLY A 96 -2.98 -1.05 3.89
N VAL A 97 -2.27 -1.94 3.22
CA VAL A 97 -0.80 -1.90 3.14
C VAL A 97 -0.34 -0.71 2.32
N MET A 98 0.61 0.07 2.83
CA MET A 98 1.23 1.17 2.11
C MET A 98 1.97 0.66 0.87
N TYR A 99 1.77 1.33 -0.28
CA TYR A 99 2.52 1.02 -1.50
C TYR A 99 3.91 1.64 -1.48
N THR A 100 4.88 0.86 -1.99
CA THR A 100 6.26 1.28 -2.25
C THR A 100 6.73 0.70 -3.58
N GLY A 101 7.72 1.31 -4.21
CA GLY A 101 8.20 0.91 -5.54
C GLY A 101 7.19 1.17 -6.64
N MET A 102 7.32 0.50 -7.77
CA MET A 102 6.43 0.67 -8.92
C MET A 102 5.12 -0.10 -8.72
N LYS A 103 3.98 0.58 -8.91
CA LYS A 103 2.63 0.02 -8.77
C LYS A 103 1.70 0.52 -9.86
N LYS A 104 0.81 -0.35 -10.34
CA LYS A 104 -0.27 0.00 -11.27
C LYS A 104 -1.56 0.27 -10.50
N ILE A 105 -2.16 1.43 -10.71
CA ILE A 105 -3.40 1.87 -10.04
C ILE A 105 -4.27 2.54 -11.10
N GLY A 106 -5.48 2.03 -11.32
CA GLY A 106 -6.41 2.58 -12.31
C GLY A 106 -5.81 2.65 -13.73
N GLY A 107 -5.13 1.58 -14.17
CA GLY A 107 -4.50 1.52 -15.49
C GLY A 107 -3.17 2.26 -15.63
N LYS A 108 -2.83 3.17 -14.71
CA LYS A 108 -1.62 4.01 -14.73
C LYS A 108 -0.54 3.47 -13.78
N TYR A 109 0.74 3.62 -14.15
CA TYR A 109 1.86 3.25 -13.30
C TYR A 109 2.36 4.47 -12.52
N TYR A 110 2.71 4.23 -11.25
CA TYR A 110 3.28 5.20 -10.31
C TYR A 110 4.52 4.59 -9.66
N TYR A 111 5.45 5.42 -9.25
CA TYR A 111 6.55 5.01 -8.39
C TYR A 111 6.40 5.64 -7.01
N PHE A 112 6.41 4.82 -5.99
CA PHE A 112 6.36 5.22 -4.58
C PHE A 112 7.74 5.06 -3.97
N ASP A 113 8.25 6.09 -3.35
CA ASP A 113 9.52 6.03 -2.63
C ASP A 113 9.52 4.88 -1.62
N ILE A 114 10.58 4.08 -1.60
CA ILE A 114 10.62 2.85 -0.82
C ILE A 114 10.68 3.08 0.69
N LYS A 115 11.19 4.24 1.13
CA LYS A 115 11.30 4.61 2.55
C LYS A 115 10.03 5.30 3.05
N THR A 116 9.56 6.29 2.29
CA THR A 116 8.49 7.20 2.72
C THR A 116 7.09 6.82 2.20
N GLY A 117 7.02 6.03 1.12
CA GLY A 117 5.76 5.68 0.45
C GLY A 117 5.11 6.83 -0.33
N TYR A 118 5.77 7.98 -0.48
CA TYR A 118 5.28 9.06 -1.33
C TYR A 118 5.55 8.79 -2.81
N THR A 119 4.64 9.26 -3.68
CA THR A 119 4.89 9.25 -5.13
C THR A 119 6.14 10.07 -5.47
N LYS A 120 6.98 9.54 -6.36
CA LYS A 120 8.13 10.24 -6.95
C LYS A 120 7.81 10.67 -8.38
N SER A 121 8.36 11.82 -8.78
CA SER A 121 8.41 12.29 -10.16
C SER A 121 9.85 12.40 -10.65
N GLY A 122 10.03 12.64 -11.96
CA GLY A 122 11.34 12.68 -12.60
C GLY A 122 11.85 11.30 -12.98
N PHE A 123 13.16 11.23 -13.25
CA PHE A 123 13.80 9.98 -13.63
C PHE A 123 14.00 9.06 -12.43
N VAL A 124 13.62 7.80 -12.60
CA VAL A 124 13.80 6.73 -11.61
C VAL A 124 14.54 5.57 -12.26
N ARG A 125 15.67 5.18 -11.68
CA ARG A 125 16.46 4.02 -12.10
C ARG A 125 16.05 2.77 -11.31
N SER A 126 16.13 1.60 -11.97
CA SER A 126 16.05 0.31 -11.27
C SER A 126 17.26 0.13 -10.33
N ALA A 127 17.15 -0.79 -9.37
CA ALA A 127 18.21 -1.04 -8.39
C ALA A 127 19.56 -1.44 -9.05
N ASN A 128 19.51 -2.18 -10.16
CA ASN A 128 20.69 -2.55 -10.95
C ASN A 128 21.11 -1.48 -11.99
N GLY A 129 20.47 -0.31 -12.00
CA GLY A 129 20.77 0.79 -12.92
C GLY A 129 20.34 0.57 -14.39
N ALA A 130 19.98 -0.64 -14.78
CA ALA A 130 19.76 -1.02 -16.17
C ALA A 130 18.50 -0.41 -16.81
N VAL A 131 17.52 -0.03 -16.03
CA VAL A 131 16.25 0.50 -16.52
C VAL A 131 15.97 1.88 -15.93
N VAL A 132 15.74 2.85 -16.81
CA VAL A 132 15.31 4.20 -16.43
C VAL A 132 13.88 4.43 -16.88
N ARG A 133 13.06 5.00 -16.00
CA ARG A 133 11.69 5.45 -16.28
C ARG A 133 11.52 6.89 -15.83
N TYR A 134 10.56 7.58 -16.42
CA TYR A 134 10.21 8.93 -16.02
C TYR A 134 8.77 8.98 -15.50
N PHE A 135 8.57 9.69 -14.39
CA PHE A 135 7.25 9.92 -13.81
C PHE A 135 6.95 11.41 -13.85
N GLN A 136 5.83 11.80 -14.45
CA GLN A 136 5.49 13.18 -14.73
C GLN A 136 5.25 13.97 -13.43
N PRO A 137 5.82 15.17 -13.27
CA PRO A 137 5.63 15.99 -12.06
C PRO A 137 4.17 16.41 -11.82
N SER A 138 3.40 16.63 -12.90
CA SER A 138 2.02 17.11 -12.82
C SER A 138 1.05 16.10 -12.19
N ASN A 139 1.27 14.80 -12.42
CA ASN A 139 0.33 13.76 -12.00
C ASN A 139 0.98 12.49 -11.43
N TYR A 140 2.31 12.39 -11.41
CA TYR A 140 3.12 11.26 -10.95
C TYR A 140 2.94 9.98 -11.76
N THR A 141 2.36 10.04 -12.96
CA THR A 141 2.21 8.85 -13.81
C THR A 141 3.44 8.61 -14.67
N MET A 142 3.71 7.34 -14.97
CA MET A 142 4.81 6.93 -15.81
C MET A 142 4.63 7.46 -17.24
N ALA A 143 5.67 8.09 -17.77
CA ALA A 143 5.72 8.56 -19.13
C ALA A 143 5.84 7.41 -20.13
N LYS A 144 5.27 7.62 -21.33
CA LYS A 144 5.36 6.77 -22.50
C LYS A 144 5.46 7.66 -23.73
N GLY A 145 6.13 7.18 -24.80
CA GLY A 145 6.35 7.96 -26.01
C GLY A 145 7.35 9.09 -25.79
N TRP A 146 7.22 10.12 -26.58
CA TRP A 146 8.11 11.28 -26.57
C TRP A 146 7.90 12.16 -25.34
N LEU A 147 9.01 12.54 -24.71
CA LEU A 147 9.07 13.57 -23.67
C LEU A 147 10.03 14.68 -24.13
N LYS A 148 9.63 15.94 -23.98
CA LYS A 148 10.46 17.12 -24.27
C LYS A 148 10.50 18.01 -23.02
N ASN A 149 11.68 18.51 -22.65
CA ASN A 149 11.80 19.50 -21.58
C ASN A 149 11.83 20.95 -22.14
N ALA A 150 11.87 21.92 -21.24
CA ALA A 150 11.94 23.36 -21.62
C ALA A 150 13.20 23.75 -22.41
N LYS A 151 14.29 22.97 -22.27
CA LYS A 151 15.54 23.17 -23.03
C LYS A 151 15.50 22.51 -24.42
N GLY A 152 14.38 21.96 -24.85
CA GLY A 152 14.24 21.30 -26.15
C GLY A 152 14.76 19.87 -26.20
N GLN A 153 15.40 19.35 -25.13
CA GLN A 153 15.91 17.97 -25.08
C GLN A 153 14.75 16.98 -25.11
N LYS A 154 14.92 15.90 -25.87
CA LYS A 154 13.88 14.89 -26.08
C LYS A 154 14.35 13.51 -25.61
N TRP A 155 13.43 12.77 -25.04
CA TRP A 155 13.58 11.35 -24.67
C TRP A 155 12.43 10.56 -25.25
N TYR A 156 12.61 9.26 -25.40
CA TYR A 156 11.52 8.36 -25.76
C TYR A 156 11.41 7.22 -24.75
N PHE A 157 10.18 6.93 -24.35
CA PHE A 157 9.87 5.83 -23.44
C PHE A 157 9.00 4.80 -24.14
N ALA A 158 9.40 3.53 -24.09
CA ALA A 158 8.64 2.40 -24.62
C ALA A 158 7.25 2.27 -23.97
N SER A 159 6.42 1.39 -24.48
CA SER A 159 5.09 1.08 -23.92
C SER A 159 5.14 0.58 -22.47
N ASP A 160 6.24 -0.09 -22.07
CA ASP A 160 6.53 -0.51 -20.70
C ASP A 160 7.23 0.57 -19.84
N GLY A 161 7.42 1.78 -20.41
CA GLY A 161 8.01 2.94 -19.76
C GLY A 161 9.54 2.93 -19.70
N LYS A 162 10.24 1.97 -20.31
CA LYS A 162 11.70 2.00 -20.38
C LYS A 162 12.18 3.10 -21.29
N MET A 163 13.14 3.89 -20.84
CA MET A 163 13.81 4.91 -21.64
C MET A 163 14.67 4.27 -22.73
N TYR A 164 14.57 4.78 -23.96
CA TYR A 164 15.43 4.34 -25.05
C TYR A 164 16.85 4.90 -24.91
N MET A 165 17.83 4.04 -25.27
CA MET A 165 19.26 4.34 -25.32
C MET A 165 19.86 3.68 -26.55
N GLY A 166 20.87 4.29 -27.15
CA GLY A 166 21.50 3.83 -28.39
C GLY A 166 20.58 3.97 -29.61
N LEU A 167 20.86 3.24 -30.68
CA LEU A 167 20.07 3.26 -31.90
C LEU A 167 18.75 2.52 -31.71
N LYS A 168 17.63 3.17 -32.04
CA LYS A 168 16.27 2.61 -31.89
C LYS A 168 15.38 3.00 -33.06
N LYS A 169 14.58 2.05 -33.56
CA LYS A 169 13.54 2.29 -34.56
C LYS A 169 12.24 2.71 -33.88
N ILE A 170 11.67 3.82 -34.33
CA ILE A 170 10.36 4.31 -33.87
C ILE A 170 9.51 4.62 -35.13
N GLY A 171 8.48 3.83 -35.36
CA GLY A 171 7.75 3.83 -36.61
C GLY A 171 8.68 3.43 -37.78
N LYS A 172 8.73 4.31 -38.82
CA LYS A 172 9.60 4.06 -39.99
C LYS A 172 11.01 4.68 -39.87
N TYR A 173 11.29 5.44 -38.80
CA TYR A 173 12.55 6.16 -38.63
C TYR A 173 13.44 5.56 -37.57
N TYR A 174 14.77 5.74 -37.73
CA TYR A 174 15.78 5.42 -36.73
C TYR A 174 16.17 6.67 -35.96
N TYR A 175 16.35 6.54 -34.65
CA TYR A 175 16.77 7.61 -33.76
C TYR A 175 17.93 7.10 -32.90
N TYR A 176 18.90 7.96 -32.67
CA TYR A 176 19.99 7.69 -31.74
C TYR A 176 19.73 8.41 -30.43
N PHE A 177 19.77 7.67 -29.35
CA PHE A 177 19.64 8.17 -27.98
C PHE A 177 20.97 8.02 -27.27
N ASN A 178 21.52 9.09 -26.71
CA ASN A 178 22.78 9.05 -25.97
C ASN A 178 22.73 7.93 -24.91
N PRO A 179 23.70 6.99 -24.89
CA PRO A 179 23.66 5.84 -23.99
C PRO A 179 23.67 6.17 -22.50
N SER A 180 24.23 7.33 -22.13
CA SER A 180 24.35 7.74 -20.72
C SER A 180 23.15 8.57 -20.26
N THR A 181 22.60 9.42 -21.13
CA THR A 181 21.54 10.40 -20.78
C THR A 181 20.18 10.06 -21.35
N GLY A 182 20.12 9.22 -22.39
CA GLY A 182 18.89 8.92 -23.13
C GLY A 182 18.36 10.07 -23.97
N ILE A 183 19.11 11.19 -24.11
CA ILE A 183 18.70 12.32 -24.92
C ILE A 183 18.80 11.94 -26.39
N ALA A 184 17.74 12.18 -27.16
CA ALA A 184 17.75 11.99 -28.60
C ALA A 184 18.71 12.99 -29.26
N ALA A 185 19.58 12.51 -30.14
CA ALA A 185 20.44 13.34 -30.94
C ALA A 185 19.62 14.20 -31.91
N SER A 186 20.12 15.38 -32.21
CA SER A 186 19.63 16.25 -33.31
C SER A 186 20.65 16.17 -34.43
N GLY A 187 20.19 16.00 -35.68
CA GLY A 187 21.07 15.88 -36.86
C GLY A 187 21.59 14.43 -37.07
N TYR A 188 22.58 14.32 -37.95
CA TYR A 188 23.21 13.05 -38.27
C TYR A 188 24.16 12.61 -37.14
N VAL A 189 24.14 11.33 -36.82
CA VAL A 189 25.04 10.72 -35.82
C VAL A 189 25.86 9.64 -36.54
N ASN A 190 27.17 9.80 -36.59
CA ASN A 190 28.06 8.72 -36.99
C ASN A 190 28.10 7.67 -35.87
N THR A 191 27.64 6.46 -36.17
CA THR A 191 27.60 5.35 -35.21
C THR A 191 28.87 4.50 -35.24
N GLY A 192 29.86 4.89 -36.03
CA GLY A 192 31.13 4.17 -36.15
C GLY A 192 31.07 2.92 -37.03
N ASN A 193 29.93 2.59 -37.63
CA ASN A 193 29.81 1.54 -38.60
C ASN A 193 29.90 2.18 -40.01
N GLU A 194 31.12 2.35 -40.49
CA GLU A 194 31.36 2.48 -41.91
C GLU A 194 31.15 1.11 -42.56
N THR A 195 30.19 1.02 -43.48
CA THR A 195 30.03 -0.13 -44.39
C THR A 195 31.04 -0.03 -45.50
#